data_85c0e36b9d9cdf1db69fe749273f3926
#
_entry.id   85c0e36b9d9cdf1db69fe749273f3926
#
_cell.length_a   1.000
_cell.length_b   1.000
_cell.length_c   1.000
_cell.angle_alpha   90.00
_cell.angle_beta   90.00
_cell.angle_gamma   90.00
#
_symmetry.space_group_name_H-M   'P 1'
#
loop_
_entity.id
_entity.type
_entity.pdbx_description
1 polymer ?
#
loop_
_entity_poly.entity_id
_entity_poly.type
_entity_poly.pdbx_seq_one_letter_code
_entity_poly.pdbx_strand_id
1 'polypeptide(L)'
;MNILGGRAGWIFLLVALPLPAQHASPAKAEAHPPAAKASTGRMTDADAAELAKGALNAENPTSIRAALSRLRAHTFKSSKVPERELVLYAQGVLEARLGNLSGATVALKKLERQWPKSPFMGEAHTILAEDALAHRRYKEAEGRLHQALAADIPSELKRRPQELLIWALVEQERPQEALPIVQSLRPLEGREKPSERGLAAIVDVLCAAGEQEQAAGVRKDFQNLYPKSELLPRVDLVWGRLLGRAGEAQEAAQVFRKLIKDYPSTTQADDARLALANLLTDGSLPDAKDLPSAEALLAEVRKGGKGLPKRTAQVVELRLLIGKLLWEDALNLVDRMDPATRETMPEVKKLWGEAWNAWVGQRLEKGYPGELLARLKAGAFAALEPASRKGLVELLAAQGLLDLIPRLLPEAPAAERAGLRKAALAKVQPEAQAQAVLRLLPPKGDTPDEALQRARAEGALEHWAPLRVALGRAKPGPERIAGVLRLLQRPVLAPETAAQRLQEAEGWLKRASEKPDVREPLAILVADLRFQQGDARGALALYPAKPVAPDQRGWVALMRAQALVRLGQRDQAKGLIKEAREEQGFKGQRDALARSLGAY
;
A
#
# COMPACT_ATOMS: atom_id res chain seq x y z
N MET A 1 -32.49 6.41 12.49
CA MET A 1 -33.17 5.15 12.85
C MET A 1 -32.09 4.09 12.82
N ASN A 2 -31.44 3.80 13.92
CA ASN A 2 -31.68 2.70 14.85
C ASN A 2 -31.67 1.35 14.12
N ILE A 3 -30.89 0.32 14.43
CA ILE A 3 -30.47 -0.23 15.75
C ILE A 3 -29.66 -1.51 15.52
N LEU A 4 -28.74 -1.82 16.45
CA LEU A 4 -28.26 -3.11 16.95
C LEU A 4 -27.24 -3.85 16.06
N GLY A 5 -26.05 -4.15 16.49
CA GLY A 5 -25.65 -4.62 17.86
C GLY A 5 -25.60 -6.14 17.85
N GLY A 6 -24.45 -6.71 17.44
CA GLY A 6 -24.20 -8.12 17.50
C GLY A 6 -22.75 -8.36 17.93
N ARG A 7 -22.50 -8.38 19.25
CA ARG A 7 -21.26 -8.92 19.83
C ARG A 7 -21.27 -10.43 19.64
N ALA A 8 -20.49 -10.96 18.72
CA ALA A 8 -20.15 -12.37 18.67
C ALA A 8 -19.06 -12.64 19.72
N GLY A 9 -19.47 -13.22 20.85
CA GLY A 9 -18.56 -13.70 21.88
C GLY A 9 -17.80 -14.91 21.36
N TRP A 10 -16.49 -14.84 21.31
CA TRP A 10 -15.60 -15.97 21.09
C TRP A 10 -15.40 -16.69 22.41
N ILE A 11 -16.04 -17.85 22.54
CA ILE A 11 -15.79 -18.80 23.63
C ILE A 11 -14.47 -19.49 23.30
N PHE A 12 -13.40 -19.12 23.99
CA PHE A 12 -12.16 -19.90 24.01
C PHE A 12 -12.32 -21.07 24.98
N LEU A 13 -12.37 -22.26 24.44
CA LEU A 13 -12.22 -23.50 25.21
C LEU A 13 -10.78 -23.56 25.76
N LEU A 14 -10.63 -23.34 27.07
CA LEU A 14 -9.42 -23.62 27.81
C LEU A 14 -9.23 -25.14 27.89
N VAL A 15 -8.39 -25.70 27.05
CA VAL A 15 -7.85 -27.05 27.27
C VAL A 15 -6.72 -26.92 28.29
N ALA A 16 -7.03 -27.23 29.52
CA ALA A 16 -6.04 -27.45 30.56
C ALA A 16 -5.24 -28.71 30.22
N LEU A 17 -3.97 -28.56 29.82
CA LEU A 17 -3.04 -29.66 29.71
C LEU A 17 -2.59 -30.07 31.12
N PRO A 18 -2.63 -31.37 31.49
CA PRO A 18 -2.14 -31.82 32.77
C PRO A 18 -0.62 -31.73 32.84
N LEU A 19 -0.10 -31.20 33.93
CA LEU A 19 1.31 -31.27 34.29
C LEU A 19 1.76 -32.74 34.39
N PRO A 20 2.94 -33.09 33.84
CA PRO A 20 3.44 -34.44 33.96
C PRO A 20 3.72 -34.79 35.43
N ALA A 21 3.10 -35.85 35.89
CA ALA A 21 3.38 -36.44 37.18
C ALA A 21 4.82 -36.97 37.20
N GLN A 22 5.65 -36.40 38.05
CA GLN A 22 6.97 -36.95 38.34
C GLN A 22 6.78 -38.28 39.12
N HIS A 23 7.21 -39.36 38.50
CA HIS A 23 7.35 -40.66 39.20
C HIS A 23 8.38 -40.53 40.32
N ALA A 24 7.91 -40.48 41.54
CA ALA A 24 8.74 -40.65 42.72
C ALA A 24 8.86 -42.14 43.01
N SER A 25 10.06 -42.68 42.93
CA SER A 25 10.43 -43.97 43.49
C SER A 25 10.25 -43.97 45.02
N PRO A 26 9.88 -45.07 45.63
CA PRO A 26 9.64 -45.13 47.08
C PRO A 26 10.98 -45.06 47.84
N ALA A 27 11.24 -43.93 48.50
CA ALA A 27 12.33 -43.78 49.45
C ALA A 27 11.91 -44.37 50.79
N LYS A 28 12.85 -45.12 51.38
CA LYS A 28 12.75 -45.81 52.67
C LYS A 28 12.23 -44.89 53.78
N ALA A 29 11.36 -45.50 54.61
CA ALA A 29 10.86 -44.90 55.83
C ALA A 29 12.04 -44.51 56.77
N GLU A 30 12.27 -43.21 56.91
CA GLU A 30 13.09 -42.66 58.00
C GLU A 30 12.18 -42.21 59.14
N ALA A 31 12.63 -42.50 60.35
CA ALA A 31 11.92 -42.37 61.57
C ALA A 31 11.42 -40.92 61.83
N HIS A 32 10.17 -40.80 62.23
CA HIS A 32 9.59 -39.56 62.69
C HIS A 32 10.32 -39.03 63.91
N PRO A 33 10.76 -37.75 63.93
CA PRO A 33 11.10 -37.12 65.17
C PRO A 33 9.84 -36.91 66.03
N PRO A 34 9.95 -36.90 67.33
CA PRO A 34 8.80 -36.92 68.22
C PRO A 34 7.95 -35.65 68.05
N ALA A 35 6.64 -35.83 67.97
CA ALA A 35 5.67 -34.77 67.90
C ALA A 35 5.88 -33.74 69.04
N ALA A 36 6.32 -32.53 68.70
CA ALA A 36 6.34 -31.41 69.61
C ALA A 36 4.91 -31.21 70.12
N LYS A 37 4.70 -31.23 71.42
CA LYS A 37 3.42 -31.00 72.08
C LYS A 37 2.82 -29.68 71.57
N ALA A 38 1.71 -29.77 70.87
CA ALA A 38 0.94 -28.63 70.46
C ALA A 38 0.51 -27.86 71.70
N SER A 39 1.05 -26.70 71.93
CA SER A 39 0.54 -25.76 72.94
C SER A 39 -0.83 -25.29 72.46
N THR A 40 -1.86 -25.56 73.20
CA THR A 40 -3.28 -25.18 72.96
C THR A 40 -3.54 -23.72 73.28
N GLY A 41 -2.50 -22.86 73.30
CA GLY A 41 -2.61 -21.40 73.48
C GLY A 41 -2.95 -20.73 72.15
N ARG A 42 -3.93 -19.85 72.12
CA ARG A 42 -4.23 -18.96 70.98
C ARG A 42 -2.99 -18.17 70.62
N MET A 43 -2.48 -18.30 69.40
CA MET A 43 -1.29 -17.63 68.89
C MET A 43 -1.44 -16.10 69.06
N THR A 44 -0.45 -15.43 69.63
CA THR A 44 -0.43 -13.96 69.76
C THR A 44 -0.03 -13.31 68.45
N ASP A 45 -0.24 -11.98 68.29
CA ASP A 45 0.18 -11.24 67.10
C ASP A 45 1.72 -11.31 66.94
N ALA A 46 2.49 -11.26 68.02
CA ALA A 46 3.94 -11.45 68.01
C ALA A 46 4.36 -12.85 67.57
N ASP A 47 3.69 -13.91 68.05
CA ASP A 47 3.96 -15.29 67.63
C ASP A 47 3.67 -15.47 66.14
N ALA A 48 2.64 -14.81 65.62
CA ALA A 48 2.32 -14.84 64.22
C ALA A 48 3.40 -14.16 63.36
N ALA A 49 3.97 -13.04 63.83
CA ALA A 49 5.08 -12.39 63.15
C ALA A 49 6.36 -13.24 63.16
N GLU A 50 6.70 -13.88 64.29
CA GLU A 50 7.84 -14.79 64.37
C GLU A 50 7.65 -16.06 63.48
N LEU A 51 6.44 -16.62 63.46
CA LEU A 51 6.11 -17.69 62.52
C LEU A 51 6.27 -17.25 61.06
N ALA A 52 5.86 -16.05 60.73
CA ALA A 52 6.00 -15.47 59.38
C ALA A 52 7.49 -15.30 59.00
N LYS A 53 8.33 -14.77 59.88
CA LYS A 53 9.79 -14.70 59.66
C LYS A 53 10.43 -16.06 59.43
N GLY A 54 10.11 -17.02 60.31
CA GLY A 54 10.63 -18.39 60.16
C GLY A 54 10.19 -19.04 58.86
N ALA A 55 8.92 -18.86 58.46
CA ALA A 55 8.37 -19.41 57.25
C ALA A 55 8.97 -18.80 55.99
N LEU A 56 9.32 -17.51 55.99
CA LEU A 56 10.00 -16.87 54.84
C LEU A 56 11.37 -17.49 54.53
N ASN A 57 12.02 -18.09 55.53
CA ASN A 57 13.30 -18.80 55.38
C ASN A 57 13.13 -20.30 55.08
N ALA A 58 11.88 -20.82 55.11
CA ALA A 58 11.60 -22.23 54.85
C ALA A 58 11.71 -22.54 53.37
N GLU A 59 12.39 -23.65 53.03
CA GLU A 59 12.49 -24.15 51.67
C GLU A 59 11.49 -25.28 51.36
N ASN A 60 11.09 -26.02 52.40
CA ASN A 60 10.23 -27.19 52.25
C ASN A 60 8.75 -26.77 52.04
N PRO A 61 8.11 -27.17 50.92
CA PRO A 61 6.71 -26.85 50.64
C PRO A 61 5.72 -27.31 51.73
N THR A 62 6.00 -28.40 52.43
CA THR A 62 5.14 -28.90 53.51
C THR A 62 5.17 -27.97 54.72
N SER A 63 6.36 -27.48 55.10
CA SER A 63 6.55 -26.49 56.18
C SER A 63 5.90 -25.17 55.84
N ILE A 64 6.01 -24.74 54.56
CA ILE A 64 5.37 -23.51 54.05
C ILE A 64 3.85 -23.62 54.15
N ARG A 65 3.24 -24.74 53.73
CA ARG A 65 1.79 -24.96 53.82
C ARG A 65 1.31 -24.98 55.25
N ALA A 66 2.04 -25.61 56.17
CA ALA A 66 1.69 -25.64 57.57
C ALA A 66 1.74 -24.22 58.21
N ALA A 67 2.77 -23.44 57.92
CA ALA A 67 2.89 -22.07 58.38
C ALA A 67 1.75 -21.19 57.84
N LEU A 68 1.47 -21.27 56.53
CA LEU A 68 0.37 -20.53 55.88
C LEU A 68 -0.98 -20.85 56.49
N SER A 69 -1.29 -22.13 56.77
CA SER A 69 -2.54 -22.53 57.43
C SER A 69 -2.70 -21.85 58.80
N ARG A 70 -1.64 -21.84 59.61
CA ARG A 70 -1.65 -21.17 60.92
C ARG A 70 -1.75 -19.65 60.79
N LEU A 71 -1.01 -19.02 59.89
CA LEU A 71 -1.05 -17.57 59.64
C LEU A 71 -2.42 -17.12 59.13
N ARG A 72 -3.10 -17.91 58.31
CA ARG A 72 -4.47 -17.61 57.85
C ARG A 72 -5.52 -17.73 58.91
N ALA A 73 -5.36 -18.67 59.85
CA ALA A 73 -6.28 -18.89 60.97
C ALA A 73 -6.14 -17.83 62.05
N HIS A 74 -5.02 -17.10 62.08
CA HIS A 74 -4.76 -16.08 63.10
C HIS A 74 -5.65 -14.83 62.91
N THR A 75 -6.26 -14.39 64.01
CA THR A 75 -7.08 -13.17 64.04
C THR A 75 -6.36 -12.09 64.82
N PHE A 76 -5.96 -11.01 64.17
CA PHE A 76 -5.28 -9.90 64.77
C PHE A 76 -6.20 -9.06 65.66
N LYS A 77 -5.66 -8.54 66.75
CA LYS A 77 -6.39 -7.63 67.68
C LYS A 77 -6.88 -6.35 67.01
N SER A 78 -6.13 -5.85 66.00
CA SER A 78 -6.48 -4.66 65.23
C SER A 78 -6.00 -4.81 63.77
N SER A 79 -6.63 -4.08 62.88
CA SER A 79 -6.20 -4.00 61.48
C SER A 79 -4.91 -3.21 61.26
N LYS A 80 -4.44 -2.46 62.25
CA LYS A 80 -3.28 -1.55 62.15
C LYS A 80 -2.06 -2.00 62.97
N VAL A 81 -2.05 -3.21 63.54
CA VAL A 81 -0.88 -3.72 64.26
C VAL A 81 0.27 -4.00 63.30
N PRO A 82 1.53 -3.58 63.64
CA PRO A 82 2.69 -3.75 62.74
C PRO A 82 2.96 -5.21 62.36
N GLU A 83 2.72 -6.16 63.26
CA GLU A 83 2.89 -7.59 63.04
C GLU A 83 2.04 -8.11 61.85
N ARG A 84 0.89 -7.49 61.63
CA ARG A 84 0.01 -7.86 60.50
C ARG A 84 0.58 -7.45 59.16
N GLU A 85 1.36 -6.38 59.09
CA GLU A 85 2.08 -5.96 57.87
C GLU A 85 3.01 -7.08 57.39
N LEU A 86 3.88 -7.55 58.30
CA LEU A 86 4.81 -8.64 58.01
C LEU A 86 4.08 -9.94 57.68
N VAL A 87 3.00 -10.28 58.36
CA VAL A 87 2.23 -11.49 58.13
C VAL A 87 1.53 -11.45 56.77
N LEU A 88 0.95 -10.34 56.35
CA LEU A 88 0.35 -10.20 55.00
C LEU A 88 1.38 -10.33 53.91
N TYR A 89 2.55 -9.70 54.08
CA TYR A 89 3.67 -9.85 53.16
C TYR A 89 4.12 -11.31 53.10
N ALA A 90 4.38 -11.96 54.24
CA ALA A 90 4.80 -13.36 54.26
C ALA A 90 3.73 -14.29 53.62
N GLN A 91 2.44 -14.09 53.93
CA GLN A 91 1.38 -14.83 53.25
C GLN A 91 1.48 -14.69 51.73
N GLY A 92 1.66 -13.46 51.21
CA GLY A 92 1.80 -13.22 49.78
C GLY A 92 3.01 -13.92 49.16
N VAL A 93 4.18 -13.80 49.79
CA VAL A 93 5.43 -14.46 49.28
C VAL A 93 5.32 -15.98 49.31
N LEU A 94 4.82 -16.55 50.43
CA LEU A 94 4.69 -18.01 50.60
C LEU A 94 3.66 -18.60 49.66
N GLU A 95 2.56 -17.91 49.37
CA GLU A 95 1.57 -18.33 48.37
C GLU A 95 2.21 -18.33 46.99
N ALA A 96 2.97 -17.26 46.64
CA ALA A 96 3.66 -17.20 45.36
C ALA A 96 4.70 -18.31 45.17
N ARG A 97 5.47 -18.63 46.24
CA ARG A 97 6.42 -19.76 46.26
C ARG A 97 5.73 -21.12 46.05
N LEU A 98 4.49 -21.27 46.49
CA LEU A 98 3.68 -22.46 46.23
C LEU A 98 2.96 -22.46 44.86
N GLY A 99 3.18 -21.44 44.04
CA GLY A 99 2.55 -21.26 42.72
C GLY A 99 1.12 -20.72 42.77
N ASN A 100 0.61 -20.32 43.93
CA ASN A 100 -0.73 -19.77 44.10
C ASN A 100 -0.69 -18.24 44.00
N LEU A 101 -0.48 -17.71 42.77
CA LEU A 101 -0.44 -16.27 42.54
C LEU A 101 -1.73 -15.55 42.90
N SER A 102 -2.89 -16.18 42.74
CA SER A 102 -4.18 -15.61 43.14
C SER A 102 -4.27 -15.41 44.67
N GLY A 103 -3.81 -16.39 45.44
CA GLY A 103 -3.72 -16.26 46.90
C GLY A 103 -2.75 -15.17 47.34
N ALA A 104 -1.58 -15.12 46.68
CA ALA A 104 -0.59 -14.07 46.89
C ALA A 104 -1.18 -12.67 46.65
N THR A 105 -1.90 -12.51 45.51
CA THR A 105 -2.53 -11.25 45.13
C THR A 105 -3.54 -10.75 46.18
N VAL A 106 -4.32 -11.66 46.76
CA VAL A 106 -5.28 -11.28 47.84
C VAL A 106 -4.58 -10.73 49.06
N ALA A 107 -3.50 -11.37 49.52
CA ALA A 107 -2.73 -10.93 50.68
C ALA A 107 -2.00 -9.61 50.43
N LEU A 108 -1.32 -9.51 49.26
CA LEU A 108 -0.51 -8.33 48.90
C LEU A 108 -1.35 -7.10 48.56
N LYS A 109 -2.54 -7.24 47.99
CA LYS A 109 -3.48 -6.10 47.80
C LYS A 109 -4.05 -5.62 49.14
N LYS A 110 -4.16 -6.48 50.17
CA LYS A 110 -4.50 -6.05 51.53
C LYS A 110 -3.33 -5.30 52.16
N LEU A 111 -2.09 -5.76 51.98
CA LEU A 111 -0.88 -5.07 52.40
C LEU A 111 -0.81 -3.67 51.77
N GLU A 112 -0.92 -3.55 50.46
CA GLU A 112 -0.88 -2.30 49.70
C GLU A 112 -1.90 -1.28 50.19
N ARG A 113 -3.14 -1.73 50.45
CA ARG A 113 -4.20 -0.84 50.95
C ARG A 113 -3.98 -0.33 52.37
N GLN A 114 -3.41 -1.17 53.23
CA GLN A 114 -3.26 -0.86 54.65
C GLN A 114 -1.92 -0.19 54.97
N TRP A 115 -0.86 -0.56 54.23
CA TRP A 115 0.51 -0.06 54.39
C TRP A 115 1.16 0.28 53.04
N PRO A 116 0.68 1.36 52.36
CA PRO A 116 1.19 1.72 51.04
C PRO A 116 2.67 2.13 51.03
N LYS A 117 3.24 2.47 52.21
CA LYS A 117 4.65 2.81 52.38
C LYS A 117 5.46 1.68 53.04
N SER A 118 4.96 0.45 53.02
CA SER A 118 5.67 -0.71 53.56
C SER A 118 7.02 -0.91 52.87
N PRO A 119 8.09 -1.26 53.61
CA PRO A 119 9.37 -1.61 53.00
C PRO A 119 9.30 -2.86 52.15
N PHE A 120 8.23 -3.65 52.26
CA PHE A 120 8.00 -4.87 51.46
C PHE A 120 7.31 -4.58 50.12
N MET A 121 6.95 -3.32 49.84
CA MET A 121 6.17 -3.00 48.62
C MET A 121 6.90 -3.28 47.33
N GLY A 122 8.23 -3.18 47.29
CA GLY A 122 9.01 -3.51 46.09
C GLY A 122 8.83 -4.97 45.65
N GLU A 123 8.97 -5.91 46.61
CA GLU A 123 8.76 -7.33 46.32
C GLU A 123 7.27 -7.67 46.12
N ALA A 124 6.39 -7.02 46.90
CA ALA A 124 4.95 -7.16 46.74
C ALA A 124 4.49 -6.77 45.32
N HIS A 125 4.95 -5.64 44.78
CA HIS A 125 4.66 -5.22 43.39
C HIS A 125 5.25 -6.17 42.39
N THR A 126 6.43 -6.77 42.62
CA THR A 126 7.02 -7.78 41.75
C THR A 126 6.11 -9.01 41.65
N ILE A 127 5.62 -9.54 42.78
CA ILE A 127 4.72 -10.70 42.79
C ILE A 127 3.35 -10.36 42.16
N LEU A 128 2.83 -9.16 42.43
CA LEU A 128 1.57 -8.70 41.80
C LEU A 128 1.73 -8.58 40.26
N ALA A 129 2.91 -8.20 39.79
CA ALA A 129 3.23 -8.16 38.38
C ALA A 129 3.30 -9.59 37.77
N GLU A 130 3.85 -10.55 38.49
CA GLU A 130 3.87 -11.97 38.04
C GLU A 130 2.45 -12.52 37.85
N ASP A 131 1.52 -12.21 38.76
CA ASP A 131 0.10 -12.56 38.58
C ASP A 131 -0.48 -11.89 37.34
N ALA A 132 -0.18 -10.60 37.13
CA ALA A 132 -0.63 -9.88 35.95
C ALA A 132 -0.06 -10.49 34.65
N LEU A 133 1.22 -10.89 34.63
CA LEU A 133 1.87 -11.57 33.51
C LEU A 133 1.26 -12.95 33.23
N ALA A 134 0.96 -13.73 34.29
CA ALA A 134 0.30 -15.02 34.16
C ALA A 134 -1.08 -14.92 33.48
N HIS A 135 -1.76 -13.79 33.71
CA HIS A 135 -3.06 -13.49 33.12
C HIS A 135 -2.97 -12.62 31.84
N ARG A 136 -1.78 -12.44 31.25
CA ARG A 136 -1.51 -11.62 30.06
C ARG A 136 -1.92 -10.14 30.18
N ARG A 137 -1.98 -9.62 31.42
CA ARG A 137 -2.29 -8.22 31.71
C ARG A 137 -1.01 -7.39 31.69
N TYR A 138 -0.35 -7.31 30.52
CA TYR A 138 1.01 -6.78 30.37
C TYR A 138 1.17 -5.32 30.80
N LYS A 139 0.19 -4.45 30.52
CA LYS A 139 0.23 -3.04 30.97
C LYS A 139 0.11 -2.90 32.48
N GLU A 140 -0.70 -3.74 33.13
CA GLU A 140 -0.79 -3.76 34.60
C GLU A 140 0.55 -4.25 35.20
N ALA A 141 1.12 -5.30 34.61
CA ALA A 141 2.43 -5.81 35.03
C ALA A 141 3.53 -4.73 34.89
N GLU A 142 3.60 -4.05 33.74
CA GLU A 142 4.53 -2.95 33.51
C GLU A 142 4.42 -1.86 34.59
N GLY A 143 3.20 -1.39 34.87
CA GLY A 143 2.97 -0.39 35.92
C GLY A 143 3.42 -0.86 37.32
N ARG A 144 3.15 -2.13 37.65
CA ARG A 144 3.60 -2.72 38.93
C ARG A 144 5.12 -2.85 39.01
N LEU A 145 5.77 -3.23 37.90
CA LEU A 145 7.23 -3.38 37.84
C LEU A 145 7.95 -2.03 37.95
N HIS A 146 7.41 -0.98 37.36
CA HIS A 146 7.91 0.37 37.60
C HIS A 146 7.79 0.79 39.07
N GLN A 147 6.67 0.47 39.73
CA GLN A 147 6.50 0.72 41.17
C GLN A 147 7.51 -0.11 42.00
N ALA A 148 7.75 -1.37 41.63
CA ALA A 148 8.75 -2.22 42.25
C ALA A 148 10.17 -1.65 42.17
N LEU A 149 10.56 -1.18 40.98
CA LEU A 149 11.88 -0.61 40.72
C LEU A 149 12.08 0.79 41.33
N ALA A 150 10.98 1.53 41.51
CA ALA A 150 11.01 2.83 42.21
C ALA A 150 11.05 2.69 43.73
N ALA A 151 10.73 1.51 44.26
CA ALA A 151 10.83 1.25 45.70
C ALA A 151 12.30 1.13 46.12
N ASP A 152 12.58 1.44 47.40
CA ASP A 152 13.92 1.29 48.00
C ASP A 152 14.19 -0.20 48.29
N ILE A 153 14.54 -0.96 47.23
CA ILE A 153 14.92 -2.37 47.31
C ILE A 153 16.43 -2.54 47.09
N PRO A 154 17.06 -3.52 47.75
CA PRO A 154 18.47 -3.84 47.54
C PRO A 154 18.78 -4.10 46.08
N SER A 155 19.99 -3.73 45.64
CA SER A 155 20.42 -3.89 44.22
C SER A 155 20.33 -5.34 43.73
N GLU A 156 20.57 -6.29 44.64
CA GLU A 156 20.48 -7.73 44.38
C GLU A 156 19.08 -8.17 43.99
N LEU A 157 18.05 -7.52 44.53
CA LEU A 157 16.67 -7.84 44.24
C LEU A 157 16.08 -7.12 43.01
N LYS A 158 16.81 -6.14 42.43
CA LYS A 158 16.34 -5.38 41.28
C LYS A 158 16.33 -6.19 39.97
N ARG A 159 17.17 -7.20 39.85
CA ARG A 159 17.27 -7.99 38.63
C ARG A 159 15.97 -8.71 38.23
N ARG A 160 15.28 -9.33 39.20
CA ARG A 160 14.02 -10.03 38.92
C ARG A 160 12.93 -9.12 38.33
N PRO A 161 12.58 -7.98 38.97
CA PRO A 161 11.61 -7.05 38.36
C PRO A 161 12.09 -6.46 37.03
N GLN A 162 13.40 -6.28 36.79
CA GLN A 162 13.93 -5.85 35.50
C GLN A 162 13.69 -6.90 34.42
N GLU A 163 14.00 -8.19 34.68
CA GLU A 163 13.74 -9.28 33.73
C GLU A 163 12.25 -9.44 33.39
N LEU A 164 11.37 -9.28 34.41
CA LEU A 164 9.92 -9.33 34.19
C LEU A 164 9.43 -8.11 33.39
N LEU A 165 10.03 -6.93 33.60
CA LEU A 165 9.70 -5.73 32.84
C LEU A 165 10.13 -5.88 31.36
N ILE A 166 11.31 -6.43 31.11
CA ILE A 166 11.77 -6.76 29.75
C ILE A 166 10.75 -7.69 29.09
N TRP A 167 10.35 -8.78 29.80
CA TRP A 167 9.34 -9.70 29.28
C TRP A 167 8.00 -8.99 28.99
N ALA A 168 7.52 -8.14 29.91
CA ALA A 168 6.27 -7.40 29.73
C ALA A 168 6.28 -6.47 28.51
N LEU A 169 7.42 -5.80 28.27
CA LEU A 169 7.60 -4.93 27.11
C LEU A 169 7.69 -5.72 25.78
N VAL A 170 8.38 -6.85 25.80
CA VAL A 170 8.47 -7.74 24.63
C VAL A 170 7.09 -8.29 24.23
N GLU A 171 6.28 -8.72 25.21
CA GLU A 171 4.91 -9.21 24.97
C GLU A 171 3.94 -8.10 24.51
N GLN A 172 4.32 -6.83 24.68
CA GLN A 172 3.60 -5.68 24.14
C GLN A 172 4.16 -5.22 22.77
N GLU A 173 5.06 -5.99 22.15
CA GLU A 173 5.72 -5.66 20.88
C GLU A 173 6.57 -4.36 20.95
N ARG A 174 7.13 -4.05 22.14
CA ARG A 174 7.95 -2.87 22.44
C ARG A 174 9.39 -3.22 22.85
N PRO A 175 10.12 -4.08 22.11
CA PRO A 175 11.45 -4.54 22.51
C PRO A 175 12.49 -3.40 22.56
N GLN A 176 12.33 -2.33 21.75
CA GLN A 176 13.25 -1.21 21.73
C GLN A 176 13.29 -0.46 23.07
N GLU A 177 12.15 -0.38 23.77
CA GLU A 177 12.06 0.26 25.08
C GLU A 177 12.71 -0.58 26.20
N ALA A 178 12.84 -1.89 25.97
CA ALA A 178 13.52 -2.79 26.89
C ALA A 178 15.05 -2.79 26.74
N LEU A 179 15.62 -2.31 25.63
CA LEU A 179 17.06 -2.34 25.38
C LEU A 179 17.88 -1.60 26.45
N PRO A 180 17.53 -0.39 26.91
CA PRO A 180 18.25 0.28 27.99
C PRO A 180 18.23 -0.52 29.30
N ILE A 181 17.14 -1.25 29.57
CA ILE A 181 17.02 -2.10 30.75
C ILE A 181 17.99 -3.28 30.65
N VAL A 182 18.02 -3.93 29.46
CA VAL A 182 18.96 -5.04 29.20
C VAL A 182 20.42 -4.57 29.42
N GLN A 183 20.78 -3.40 28.88
CA GLN A 183 22.12 -2.82 29.02
C GLN A 183 22.47 -2.44 30.48
N SER A 184 21.46 -2.17 31.30
CA SER A 184 21.64 -1.83 32.72
C SER A 184 21.64 -3.03 33.66
N LEU A 185 21.38 -4.24 33.16
CA LEU A 185 21.38 -5.44 33.97
C LEU A 185 22.77 -5.70 34.55
N ARG A 186 22.85 -5.80 35.89
CA ARG A 186 24.10 -6.22 36.52
C ARG A 186 24.47 -7.65 36.13
N PRO A 187 25.77 -8.01 36.07
CA PRO A 187 26.20 -9.38 35.91
C PRO A 187 25.62 -10.30 36.99
N LEU A 188 25.40 -11.58 36.65
CA LEU A 188 25.01 -12.59 37.62
C LEU A 188 26.18 -12.89 38.57
N GLU A 189 25.88 -12.96 39.85
CA GLU A 189 26.89 -13.24 40.87
C GLU A 189 26.60 -14.55 41.57
N GLY A 190 27.66 -15.34 41.79
CA GLY A 190 27.59 -16.57 42.59
C GLY A 190 26.65 -17.63 42.00
N ARG A 191 25.62 -18.00 42.77
CA ARG A 191 24.63 -19.04 42.39
C ARG A 191 23.35 -18.48 41.77
N GLU A 192 23.29 -17.20 41.47
CA GLU A 192 22.12 -16.59 40.85
C GLU A 192 21.85 -17.20 39.46
N LYS A 193 20.62 -17.56 39.22
CA LYS A 193 20.17 -18.01 37.90
C LYS A 193 19.19 -16.99 37.34
N PRO A 194 19.40 -16.53 36.10
CA PRO A 194 18.41 -15.68 35.43
C PRO A 194 17.12 -16.47 35.25
N SER A 195 15.99 -15.78 35.16
CA SER A 195 14.74 -16.45 34.88
C SER A 195 14.68 -16.93 33.43
N GLU A 196 14.00 -18.07 33.20
CA GLU A 196 13.80 -18.62 31.85
C GLU A 196 13.16 -17.59 30.90
N ARG A 197 12.08 -16.93 31.36
CA ARG A 197 11.40 -15.87 30.61
C ARG A 197 12.27 -14.63 30.42
N GLY A 198 13.03 -14.26 31.44
CA GLY A 198 13.95 -13.13 31.38
C GLY A 198 15.02 -13.32 30.29
N LEU A 199 15.71 -14.48 30.27
CA LEU A 199 16.68 -14.78 29.24
C LEU A 199 16.07 -14.82 27.83
N ALA A 200 14.91 -15.46 27.65
CA ALA A 200 14.24 -15.50 26.35
C ALA A 200 13.89 -14.08 25.88
N ALA A 201 13.37 -13.22 26.77
CA ALA A 201 13.06 -11.85 26.46
C ALA A 201 14.30 -11.01 26.12
N ILE A 202 15.42 -11.23 26.84
CA ILE A 202 16.69 -10.56 26.52
C ILE A 202 17.15 -10.94 25.11
N VAL A 203 17.06 -12.21 24.70
CA VAL A 203 17.36 -12.63 23.33
C VAL A 203 16.45 -11.91 22.33
N ASP A 204 15.14 -11.83 22.59
CA ASP A 204 14.19 -11.11 21.74
C ASP A 204 14.60 -9.64 21.55
N VAL A 205 14.95 -8.94 22.65
CA VAL A 205 15.37 -7.54 22.63
C VAL A 205 16.67 -7.34 21.84
N LEU A 206 17.69 -8.14 22.11
CA LEU A 206 18.98 -8.05 21.43
C LEU A 206 18.84 -8.37 19.93
N CYS A 207 18.03 -9.38 19.60
CA CYS A 207 17.73 -9.70 18.20
C CYS A 207 16.95 -8.59 17.50
N ALA A 208 16.04 -7.91 18.19
CA ALA A 208 15.31 -6.78 17.64
C ALA A 208 16.21 -5.56 17.42
N ALA A 209 17.19 -5.34 18.30
CA ALA A 209 18.19 -4.27 18.22
C ALA A 209 19.31 -4.55 17.19
N GLY A 210 19.45 -5.80 16.72
CA GLY A 210 20.55 -6.18 15.81
C GLY A 210 21.88 -6.51 16.51
N GLU A 211 21.87 -6.64 17.84
CA GLU A 211 23.06 -6.93 18.67
C GLU A 211 23.42 -8.42 18.59
N GLN A 212 23.99 -8.82 17.44
CA GLN A 212 24.19 -10.22 17.08
C GLN A 212 25.11 -10.98 18.05
N GLU A 213 26.27 -10.40 18.40
CA GLU A 213 27.24 -11.07 19.28
C GLU A 213 26.67 -11.31 20.68
N GLN A 214 26.02 -10.29 21.25
CA GLN A 214 25.40 -10.39 22.57
C GLN A 214 24.22 -11.39 22.53
N ALA A 215 23.39 -11.32 21.49
CA ALA A 215 22.26 -12.25 21.33
C ALA A 215 22.73 -13.71 21.23
N ALA A 216 23.83 -13.97 20.51
CA ALA A 216 24.42 -15.30 20.41
C ALA A 216 24.89 -15.84 21.78
N GLY A 217 25.55 -14.99 22.57
CA GLY A 217 26.00 -15.33 23.93
C GLY A 217 24.81 -15.70 24.82
N VAL A 218 23.82 -14.80 24.93
CA VAL A 218 22.63 -15.03 25.80
C VAL A 218 21.80 -16.24 25.31
N ARG A 219 21.66 -16.45 23.99
CA ARG A 219 21.01 -17.62 23.43
C ARG A 219 21.71 -18.92 23.84
N LYS A 220 23.05 -18.94 23.78
CA LYS A 220 23.84 -20.11 24.23
C LYS A 220 23.62 -20.39 25.71
N ASP A 221 23.61 -19.36 26.53
CA ASP A 221 23.33 -19.50 27.98
C ASP A 221 21.90 -20.02 28.21
N PHE A 222 20.92 -19.52 27.46
CA PHE A 222 19.56 -20.02 27.53
C PHE A 222 19.47 -21.52 27.21
N GLN A 223 20.11 -21.96 26.11
CA GLN A 223 20.12 -23.37 25.71
C GLN A 223 20.80 -24.27 26.74
N ASN A 224 21.87 -23.80 27.36
CA ASN A 224 22.60 -24.53 28.39
C ASN A 224 21.80 -24.65 29.71
N LEU A 225 21.17 -23.56 30.13
CA LEU A 225 20.44 -23.51 31.40
C LEU A 225 19.06 -24.14 31.30
N TYR A 226 18.40 -24.04 30.14
CA TYR A 226 17.02 -24.48 29.89
C TYR A 226 16.87 -25.35 28.65
N PRO A 227 17.58 -26.51 28.56
CA PRO A 227 17.62 -27.32 27.33
C PRO A 227 16.27 -27.98 26.97
N LYS A 228 15.29 -27.98 27.89
CA LYS A 228 13.93 -28.52 27.68
C LYS A 228 12.85 -27.44 27.73
N SER A 229 13.23 -26.19 27.59
CA SER A 229 12.29 -25.06 27.65
C SER A 229 11.30 -25.06 26.49
N GLU A 230 10.04 -24.78 26.78
CA GLU A 230 9.01 -24.52 25.77
C GLU A 230 9.25 -23.21 25.00
N LEU A 231 10.16 -22.36 25.49
CA LEU A 231 10.54 -21.10 24.83
C LEU A 231 11.67 -21.27 23.80
N LEU A 232 12.32 -22.44 23.72
CA LEU A 232 13.40 -22.71 22.74
C LEU A 232 12.95 -22.43 21.29
N PRO A 233 11.77 -22.85 20.83
CA PRO A 233 11.31 -22.53 19.47
C PRO A 233 11.21 -21.02 19.20
N ARG A 234 10.79 -20.23 20.19
CA ARG A 234 10.74 -18.78 20.10
C ARG A 234 12.12 -18.16 19.98
N VAL A 235 13.03 -18.57 20.88
CA VAL A 235 14.43 -18.10 20.89
C VAL A 235 15.13 -18.42 19.57
N ASP A 236 14.98 -19.62 19.05
CA ASP A 236 15.58 -20.03 17.79
C ASP A 236 14.94 -19.31 16.58
N LEU A 237 13.65 -19.04 16.62
CA LEU A 237 12.96 -18.28 15.58
C LEU A 237 13.48 -16.83 15.47
N VAL A 238 13.57 -16.12 16.60
CA VAL A 238 14.04 -14.72 16.58
C VAL A 238 15.51 -14.62 16.21
N TRP A 239 16.33 -15.59 16.63
CA TRP A 239 17.71 -15.72 16.22
C TRP A 239 17.86 -15.93 14.70
N GLY A 240 17.12 -16.89 14.12
CA GLY A 240 17.12 -17.12 12.67
C GLY A 240 16.68 -15.90 11.88
N ARG A 241 15.68 -15.15 12.38
CA ARG A 241 15.25 -13.89 11.77
C ARG A 241 16.33 -12.79 11.83
N LEU A 242 17.11 -12.74 12.92
CA LEU A 242 18.25 -11.83 13.03
C LEU A 242 19.30 -12.15 11.96
N LEU A 243 19.71 -13.42 11.86
CA LEU A 243 20.68 -13.89 10.86
C LEU A 243 20.22 -13.56 9.43
N GLY A 244 18.94 -13.80 9.12
CA GLY A 244 18.36 -13.46 7.81
C GLY A 244 18.43 -11.95 7.50
N ARG A 245 18.18 -11.08 8.49
CA ARG A 245 18.31 -9.62 8.33
C ARG A 245 19.77 -9.17 8.21
N ALA A 246 20.70 -9.87 8.85
CA ALA A 246 22.14 -9.61 8.75
C ALA A 246 22.75 -10.07 7.41
N GLY A 247 21.95 -10.76 6.55
CA GLY A 247 22.44 -11.31 5.28
C GLY A 247 23.05 -12.71 5.39
N GLU A 248 23.04 -13.32 6.57
CA GLU A 248 23.55 -14.67 6.85
C GLU A 248 22.44 -15.71 6.55
N ALA A 249 22.00 -15.73 5.28
CA ALA A 249 20.84 -16.52 4.86
C ALA A 249 21.03 -18.04 5.00
N GLN A 250 22.25 -18.53 4.84
CA GLN A 250 22.60 -19.95 4.99
C GLN A 250 22.45 -20.41 6.43
N GLU A 251 22.99 -19.66 7.38
CA GLU A 251 22.90 -19.91 8.82
C GLU A 251 21.45 -19.78 9.30
N ALA A 252 20.74 -18.77 8.84
CA ALA A 252 19.32 -18.60 9.11
C ALA A 252 18.50 -19.82 8.65
N ALA A 253 18.75 -20.31 7.44
CA ALA A 253 18.09 -21.49 6.90
C ALA A 253 18.37 -22.76 7.72
N GLN A 254 19.60 -22.93 8.21
CA GLN A 254 19.94 -24.06 9.10
C GLN A 254 19.17 -23.98 10.42
N VAL A 255 19.08 -22.81 11.03
CA VAL A 255 18.32 -22.59 12.26
C VAL A 255 16.84 -22.91 12.05
N PHE A 256 16.22 -22.39 10.97
CA PHE A 256 14.82 -22.64 10.65
C PHE A 256 14.56 -24.13 10.36
N ARG A 257 15.42 -24.81 9.61
CA ARG A 257 15.30 -26.26 9.36
C ARG A 257 15.31 -27.05 10.65
N LYS A 258 16.25 -26.74 11.56
CA LYS A 258 16.35 -27.40 12.86
C LYS A 258 15.08 -27.17 13.66
N LEU A 259 14.61 -25.93 13.74
CA LEU A 259 13.38 -25.58 14.46
C LEU A 259 12.16 -26.35 13.91
N ILE A 260 11.97 -26.38 12.58
CA ILE A 260 10.89 -27.12 11.92
C ILE A 260 10.96 -28.62 12.22
N LYS A 261 12.18 -29.19 12.22
CA LYS A 261 12.40 -30.60 12.51
C LYS A 261 12.11 -30.96 13.97
N ASP A 262 12.63 -30.16 14.91
CA ASP A 262 12.58 -30.45 16.33
C ASP A 262 11.20 -30.13 16.95
N TYR A 263 10.46 -29.14 16.37
CA TYR A 263 9.19 -28.63 16.90
C TYR A 263 8.08 -28.51 15.85
N PRO A 264 7.77 -29.53 15.04
CA PRO A 264 6.98 -29.42 13.80
C PRO A 264 5.55 -28.88 13.98
N SER A 265 4.97 -29.02 15.18
CA SER A 265 3.57 -28.67 15.48
C SER A 265 3.40 -27.30 16.15
N THR A 266 4.48 -26.55 16.34
CA THR A 266 4.44 -25.23 17.01
C THR A 266 4.11 -24.12 16.01
N THR A 267 3.54 -23.03 16.50
CA THR A 267 3.32 -21.81 15.68
C THR A 267 4.64 -21.22 15.20
N GLN A 268 5.71 -21.37 16.00
CA GLN A 268 7.06 -20.94 15.66
C GLN A 268 7.63 -21.74 14.48
N ALA A 269 7.27 -23.02 14.34
CA ALA A 269 7.65 -23.81 13.18
C ALA A 269 6.95 -23.33 11.90
N ASP A 270 5.68 -22.92 11.98
CA ASP A 270 4.98 -22.31 10.83
C ASP A 270 5.62 -20.97 10.44
N ASP A 271 5.97 -20.16 11.42
CA ASP A 271 6.71 -18.91 11.19
C ASP A 271 8.12 -19.16 10.61
N ALA A 272 8.79 -20.23 11.03
CA ALA A 272 10.09 -20.64 10.48
C ALA A 272 9.96 -21.17 9.04
N ARG A 273 8.87 -21.93 8.71
CA ARG A 273 8.56 -22.33 7.33
C ARG A 273 8.37 -21.12 6.42
N LEU A 274 7.64 -20.11 6.90
CA LEU A 274 7.44 -18.87 6.16
C LEU A 274 8.74 -18.07 5.98
N ALA A 275 9.55 -17.96 7.04
CA ALA A 275 10.83 -17.28 6.96
C ALA A 275 11.79 -17.97 5.98
N LEU A 276 11.85 -19.31 6.00
CA LEU A 276 12.64 -20.09 5.06
C LEU A 276 12.13 -19.96 3.62
N ALA A 277 10.81 -20.02 3.41
CA ALA A 277 10.20 -19.81 2.09
C ALA A 277 10.48 -18.40 1.56
N ASN A 278 10.54 -17.40 2.43
CA ASN A 278 10.91 -16.04 2.07
C ASN A 278 12.37 -15.96 1.57
N LEU A 279 13.33 -16.55 2.29
CA LEU A 279 14.73 -16.61 1.88
C LEU A 279 14.93 -17.33 0.54
N LEU A 280 14.09 -18.32 0.24
CA LEU A 280 14.10 -19.05 -1.04
C LEU A 280 13.51 -18.22 -2.20
N THR A 281 12.59 -17.31 -1.91
CA THR A 281 11.88 -16.52 -2.94
C THR A 281 12.45 -15.13 -3.17
N ASP A 282 13.24 -14.59 -2.24
CA ASP A 282 13.89 -13.28 -2.38
C ASP A 282 15.30 -13.33 -3.00
N GLY A 283 15.76 -14.54 -3.33
CA GLY A 283 17.07 -14.76 -3.95
C GLY A 283 18.25 -14.81 -2.97
N SER A 284 17.98 -14.77 -1.66
CA SER A 284 19.03 -14.84 -0.62
C SER A 284 19.71 -16.22 -0.55
N LEU A 285 19.08 -17.27 -1.10
CA LEU A 285 19.57 -18.65 -1.12
C LEU A 285 19.64 -19.21 -2.56
N PRO A 286 20.60 -18.82 -3.38
CA PRO A 286 20.66 -19.21 -4.80
C PRO A 286 20.86 -20.72 -5.04
N ASP A 287 21.51 -21.44 -4.10
CA ASP A 287 21.87 -22.86 -4.25
C ASP A 287 21.19 -23.76 -3.20
N ALA A 288 19.87 -23.68 -3.14
CA ALA A 288 19.07 -24.33 -2.09
C ALA A 288 18.63 -25.78 -2.43
N LYS A 289 19.45 -26.59 -3.11
CA LYS A 289 19.12 -27.94 -3.60
C LYS A 289 18.64 -28.92 -2.49
N ASP A 290 19.16 -28.76 -1.28
CA ASP A 290 18.85 -29.60 -0.14
C ASP A 290 17.70 -29.08 0.74
N LEU A 291 17.06 -27.99 0.34
CA LEU A 291 15.95 -27.39 1.09
C LEU A 291 14.61 -27.79 0.46
N PRO A 292 13.54 -27.95 1.27
CA PRO A 292 12.19 -28.08 0.73
C PRO A 292 11.86 -26.89 -0.17
N SER A 293 11.10 -27.12 -1.25
CA SER A 293 10.69 -26.01 -2.09
C SER A 293 9.80 -25.02 -1.31
N ALA A 294 9.82 -23.73 -1.73
CA ALA A 294 8.97 -22.72 -1.09
C ALA A 294 7.48 -23.11 -1.15
N GLU A 295 7.06 -23.78 -2.23
CA GLU A 295 5.70 -24.32 -2.37
C GLU A 295 5.37 -25.39 -1.32
N ALA A 296 6.28 -26.31 -1.07
CA ALA A 296 6.08 -27.36 -0.06
C ALA A 296 5.95 -26.77 1.35
N LEU A 297 6.82 -25.80 1.68
CA LEU A 297 6.76 -25.08 2.95
C LEU A 297 5.44 -24.31 3.12
N LEU A 298 4.98 -23.63 2.08
CA LEU A 298 3.70 -22.92 2.09
C LEU A 298 2.50 -23.87 2.22
N ALA A 299 2.55 -25.04 1.56
CA ALA A 299 1.50 -26.03 1.66
C ALA A 299 1.34 -26.55 3.11
N GLU A 300 2.46 -26.77 3.81
CA GLU A 300 2.43 -27.19 5.23
C GLU A 300 1.83 -26.10 6.14
N VAL A 301 2.21 -24.84 5.95
CA VAL A 301 1.65 -23.72 6.72
C VAL A 301 0.12 -23.59 6.49
N ARG A 302 -0.35 -23.81 5.25
CA ARG A 302 -1.79 -23.76 4.95
C ARG A 302 -2.59 -24.86 5.66
N LYS A 303 -2.01 -26.03 5.85
CA LYS A 303 -2.68 -27.13 6.58
C LYS A 303 -2.88 -26.79 8.06
N GLY A 304 -1.90 -26.12 8.68
CA GLY A 304 -1.89 -25.81 10.11
C GLY A 304 -2.27 -24.39 10.49
N GLY A 305 -2.02 -23.43 9.61
CA GLY A 305 -2.05 -22.00 9.90
C GLY A 305 -3.44 -21.42 10.17
N LYS A 306 -3.56 -20.72 11.31
CA LYS A 306 -4.73 -19.94 11.70
C LYS A 306 -4.30 -18.49 11.95
N GLY A 307 -4.95 -17.52 11.27
CA GLY A 307 -4.70 -16.11 11.51
C GLY A 307 -3.48 -15.53 10.78
N LEU A 308 -2.59 -14.83 11.48
CA LEU A 308 -1.47 -14.08 10.89
C LEU A 308 -0.51 -14.93 10.02
N PRO A 309 -0.11 -16.15 10.41
CA PRO A 309 0.72 -17.00 9.55
C PRO A 309 0.12 -17.25 8.17
N LYS A 310 -1.20 -17.43 8.10
CA LYS A 310 -1.93 -17.61 6.83
C LYS A 310 -1.82 -16.36 5.92
N ARG A 311 -1.91 -15.16 6.50
CA ARG A 311 -1.75 -13.89 5.76
C ARG A 311 -0.34 -13.75 5.20
N THR A 312 0.68 -14.00 6.04
CA THR A 312 2.08 -13.97 5.62
C THR A 312 2.37 -15.01 4.54
N ALA A 313 1.78 -16.22 4.63
CA ALA A 313 1.89 -17.24 3.61
C ALA A 313 1.34 -16.78 2.25
N GLN A 314 0.24 -16.04 2.23
CA GLN A 314 -0.32 -15.45 1.01
C GLN A 314 0.63 -14.44 0.36
N VAL A 315 1.37 -13.65 1.16
CA VAL A 315 2.36 -12.70 0.62
C VAL A 315 3.54 -13.43 -0.02
N VAL A 316 4.07 -14.47 0.64
CA VAL A 316 5.17 -15.28 0.09
C VAL A 316 4.71 -16.00 -1.19
N GLU A 317 3.48 -16.51 -1.23
CA GLU A 317 2.89 -17.11 -2.45
C GLU A 317 2.78 -16.09 -3.57
N LEU A 318 2.36 -14.86 -3.26
CA LEU A 318 2.28 -13.78 -4.24
C LEU A 318 3.64 -13.47 -4.86
N ARG A 319 4.71 -13.39 -4.04
CA ARG A 319 6.09 -13.24 -4.52
C ARG A 319 6.53 -14.39 -5.42
N LEU A 320 6.18 -15.62 -5.05
CA LEU A 320 6.50 -16.80 -5.84
C LEU A 320 5.84 -16.77 -7.22
N LEU A 321 4.56 -16.41 -7.29
CA LEU A 321 3.84 -16.27 -8.55
C LEU A 321 4.44 -15.18 -9.43
N ILE A 322 4.81 -14.04 -8.83
CA ILE A 322 5.48 -12.94 -9.52
C ILE A 322 6.86 -13.38 -10.04
N GLY A 323 7.66 -14.03 -9.22
CA GLY A 323 8.98 -14.56 -9.61
C GLY A 323 8.92 -15.58 -10.77
N LYS A 324 7.80 -16.31 -10.88
CA LYS A 324 7.50 -17.22 -11.99
C LYS A 324 6.82 -16.54 -13.19
N LEU A 325 6.65 -15.22 -13.17
CA LEU A 325 5.95 -14.43 -14.19
C LEU A 325 4.48 -14.85 -14.42
N LEU A 326 3.85 -15.47 -13.41
CA LEU A 326 2.46 -15.90 -13.42
C LEU A 326 1.55 -14.74 -12.94
N TRP A 327 1.56 -13.66 -13.70
CA TRP A 327 0.91 -12.39 -13.35
C TRP A 327 -0.58 -12.51 -13.10
N GLU A 328 -1.26 -13.30 -13.92
CA GLU A 328 -2.71 -13.49 -13.79
C GLU A 328 -3.09 -14.24 -12.51
N ASP A 329 -2.33 -15.29 -12.17
CA ASP A 329 -2.52 -16.03 -10.92
C ASP A 329 -2.21 -15.17 -9.71
N ALA A 330 -1.17 -14.33 -9.80
CA ALA A 330 -0.83 -13.35 -8.77
C ALA A 330 -2.00 -12.37 -8.52
N LEU A 331 -2.59 -11.81 -9.57
CA LEU A 331 -3.76 -10.93 -9.47
C LEU A 331 -4.98 -11.67 -8.91
N ASN A 332 -5.24 -12.90 -9.35
CA ASN A 332 -6.32 -13.73 -8.84
C ASN A 332 -6.15 -14.06 -7.36
N LEU A 333 -4.91 -14.27 -6.91
CA LEU A 333 -4.61 -14.48 -5.50
C LEU A 333 -4.97 -13.24 -4.68
N VAL A 334 -4.55 -12.04 -5.12
CA VAL A 334 -4.87 -10.77 -4.43
C VAL A 334 -6.38 -10.52 -4.41
N ASP A 335 -7.10 -10.81 -5.49
CA ASP A 335 -8.56 -10.67 -5.54
C ASP A 335 -9.29 -11.55 -4.52
N ARG A 336 -8.72 -12.71 -4.15
CA ARG A 336 -9.24 -13.64 -3.14
C ARG A 336 -8.80 -13.34 -1.71
N MET A 337 -7.80 -12.46 -1.51
CA MET A 337 -7.37 -12.05 -0.17
C MET A 337 -8.48 -11.26 0.52
N ASP A 338 -8.55 -11.39 1.85
CA ASP A 338 -9.47 -10.56 2.62
C ASP A 338 -9.14 -9.06 2.48
N PRO A 339 -10.15 -8.17 2.48
CA PRO A 339 -9.94 -6.74 2.30
C PRO A 339 -8.96 -6.13 3.32
N ALA A 340 -9.02 -6.58 4.59
CA ALA A 340 -8.15 -6.07 5.63
C ALA A 340 -6.67 -6.39 5.32
N THR A 341 -6.36 -7.58 4.83
CA THR A 341 -5.00 -7.94 4.41
C THR A 341 -4.53 -7.07 3.26
N ARG A 342 -5.37 -6.84 2.25
CA ARG A 342 -5.02 -5.99 1.09
C ARG A 342 -4.74 -4.53 1.48
N GLU A 343 -5.50 -4.00 2.43
CA GLU A 343 -5.42 -2.60 2.82
C GLU A 343 -4.31 -2.31 3.83
N THR A 344 -4.07 -3.24 4.77
CA THR A 344 -3.13 -3.03 5.88
C THR A 344 -1.70 -3.43 5.56
N MET A 345 -1.46 -4.25 4.52
CA MET A 345 -0.12 -4.70 4.15
C MET A 345 0.44 -3.90 2.95
N PRO A 346 1.36 -2.94 3.18
CA PRO A 346 1.95 -2.13 2.11
C PRO A 346 2.63 -2.97 1.03
N GLU A 347 3.19 -4.12 1.44
CA GLU A 347 3.84 -5.05 0.56
C GLU A 347 2.88 -5.69 -0.46
N VAL A 348 1.67 -6.04 -0.04
CA VAL A 348 0.64 -6.56 -0.95
C VAL A 348 0.29 -5.53 -2.02
N LYS A 349 0.18 -4.25 -1.64
CA LYS A 349 -0.07 -3.16 -2.60
C LYS A 349 1.07 -3.01 -3.62
N LYS A 350 2.33 -3.11 -3.15
CA LYS A 350 3.51 -3.05 -4.03
C LYS A 350 3.52 -4.21 -5.02
N LEU A 351 3.40 -5.43 -4.52
CA LEU A 351 3.40 -6.65 -5.34
C LEU A 351 2.23 -6.71 -6.31
N TRP A 352 1.05 -6.27 -5.87
CA TRP A 352 -0.10 -6.13 -6.77
C TRP A 352 0.17 -5.11 -7.89
N GLY A 353 0.76 -3.96 -7.56
CA GLY A 353 1.13 -2.95 -8.56
C GLY A 353 2.11 -3.49 -9.60
N GLU A 354 3.12 -4.24 -9.16
CA GLU A 354 4.08 -4.92 -10.03
C GLU A 354 3.39 -5.92 -10.95
N ALA A 355 2.61 -6.85 -10.40
CA ALA A 355 1.87 -7.84 -11.17
C ALA A 355 0.87 -7.18 -12.14
N TRP A 356 0.18 -6.12 -11.68
CA TRP A 356 -0.79 -5.38 -12.48
C TRP A 356 -0.13 -4.71 -13.69
N ASN A 357 0.98 -4.00 -13.51
CA ASN A 357 1.69 -3.35 -14.61
C ASN A 357 2.26 -4.36 -15.61
N ALA A 358 2.86 -5.45 -15.13
CA ALA A 358 3.40 -6.49 -15.99
C ALA A 358 2.28 -7.20 -16.79
N TRP A 359 1.17 -7.56 -16.14
CA TRP A 359 0.02 -8.18 -16.79
C TRP A 359 -0.62 -7.26 -17.83
N VAL A 360 -0.79 -5.96 -17.50
CA VAL A 360 -1.31 -4.96 -18.45
C VAL A 360 -0.36 -4.82 -19.64
N GLY A 361 0.97 -4.75 -19.41
CA GLY A 361 1.96 -4.72 -20.48
C GLY A 361 1.78 -5.87 -21.49
N GLN A 362 1.67 -7.11 -21.00
CA GLN A 362 1.43 -8.29 -21.86
C GLN A 362 0.11 -8.20 -22.64
N ARG A 363 -0.96 -7.66 -22.06
CA ARG A 363 -2.26 -7.50 -22.74
C ARG A 363 -2.25 -6.38 -23.76
N LEU A 364 -1.51 -5.29 -23.49
CA LEU A 364 -1.32 -4.21 -24.47
C LEU A 364 -0.60 -4.72 -25.73
N GLU A 365 0.43 -5.55 -25.56
CA GLU A 365 1.14 -6.18 -26.70
C GLU A 365 0.22 -7.06 -27.55
N LYS A 366 -0.73 -7.77 -26.92
CA LYS A 366 -1.72 -8.59 -27.62
C LYS A 366 -2.81 -7.79 -28.32
N GLY A 367 -3.00 -6.52 -27.97
CA GLY A 367 -3.97 -5.62 -28.61
C GLY A 367 -5.44 -5.86 -28.25
N TYR A 368 -5.75 -6.66 -27.22
CA TYR A 368 -7.11 -6.96 -26.79
C TYR A 368 -7.52 -6.20 -25.52
N PRO A 369 -8.37 -5.15 -25.59
CA PRO A 369 -8.74 -4.36 -24.43
C PRO A 369 -9.80 -5.03 -23.51
N GLY A 370 -10.54 -6.04 -23.97
CA GLY A 370 -11.67 -6.60 -23.23
C GLY A 370 -11.32 -7.13 -21.84
N GLU A 371 -10.25 -7.92 -21.72
CA GLU A 371 -9.78 -8.46 -20.45
C GLU A 371 -9.25 -7.34 -19.52
N LEU A 372 -8.56 -6.35 -20.10
CA LEU A 372 -8.08 -5.17 -19.38
C LEU A 372 -9.26 -4.39 -18.75
N LEU A 373 -10.29 -4.13 -19.56
CA LEU A 373 -11.48 -3.41 -19.13
C LEU A 373 -12.26 -4.15 -18.04
N ALA A 374 -12.36 -5.48 -18.13
CA ALA A 374 -13.03 -6.30 -17.12
C ALA A 374 -12.35 -6.22 -15.75
N ARG A 375 -11.03 -5.99 -15.70
CA ARG A 375 -10.25 -5.85 -14.45
C ARG A 375 -10.03 -4.41 -13.99
N LEU A 376 -10.38 -3.41 -14.81
CA LEU A 376 -10.26 -1.99 -14.45
C LEU A 376 -11.32 -1.63 -13.40
N LYS A 377 -10.98 -1.86 -12.11
CA LYS A 377 -11.74 -1.37 -10.96
C LYS A 377 -11.31 0.06 -10.64
N ALA A 378 -12.10 0.77 -9.82
CA ALA A 378 -11.75 2.11 -9.35
C ALA A 378 -10.33 2.15 -8.74
N GLY A 379 -9.52 3.11 -9.18
CA GLY A 379 -8.12 3.25 -8.76
C GLY A 379 -7.11 2.36 -9.49
N ALA A 380 -7.55 1.36 -10.26
CA ALA A 380 -6.65 0.46 -10.97
C ALA A 380 -5.88 1.18 -12.09
N PHE A 381 -6.51 2.16 -12.74
CA PHE A 381 -5.84 3.00 -13.75
C PHE A 381 -4.77 3.90 -13.13
N ALA A 382 -5.04 4.46 -11.94
CA ALA A 382 -4.08 5.26 -11.19
C ALA A 382 -2.82 4.48 -10.81
N ALA A 383 -2.96 3.19 -10.51
CA ALA A 383 -1.87 2.30 -10.11
C ALA A 383 -0.96 1.86 -11.27
N LEU A 384 -1.36 2.10 -12.53
CA LEU A 384 -0.51 1.84 -13.69
C LEU A 384 0.69 2.79 -13.73
N GLU A 385 1.79 2.34 -14.31
CA GLU A 385 2.90 3.19 -14.70
C GLU A 385 2.52 4.15 -15.84
N PRO A 386 3.20 5.30 -15.99
CA PRO A 386 2.88 6.27 -17.03
C PRO A 386 2.86 5.68 -18.45
N ALA A 387 3.79 4.77 -18.76
CA ALA A 387 3.87 4.08 -20.04
C ALA A 387 2.66 3.17 -20.28
N SER A 388 2.26 2.39 -19.28
CA SER A 388 1.10 1.49 -19.33
C SER A 388 -0.22 2.27 -19.44
N ARG A 389 -0.36 3.38 -18.69
CA ARG A 389 -1.51 4.30 -18.84
C ARG A 389 -1.63 4.84 -20.25
N LYS A 390 -0.52 5.32 -20.81
CA LYS A 390 -0.47 5.83 -22.19
C LYS A 390 -0.81 4.73 -23.18
N GLY A 391 -0.18 3.56 -23.09
CA GLY A 391 -0.45 2.41 -23.95
C GLY A 391 -1.92 1.98 -23.94
N LEU A 392 -2.55 1.93 -22.75
CA LEU A 392 -3.96 1.59 -22.62
C LEU A 392 -4.86 2.63 -23.29
N VAL A 393 -4.60 3.90 -23.09
CA VAL A 393 -5.36 4.99 -23.71
C VAL A 393 -5.21 4.95 -25.25
N GLU A 394 -4.01 4.73 -25.76
CA GLU A 394 -3.75 4.58 -27.19
C GLU A 394 -4.46 3.36 -27.78
N LEU A 395 -4.46 2.22 -27.07
CA LEU A 395 -5.15 1.01 -27.48
C LEU A 395 -6.68 1.24 -27.56
N LEU A 396 -7.26 1.84 -26.52
CA LEU A 396 -8.69 2.16 -26.50
C LEU A 396 -9.07 3.09 -27.64
N ALA A 397 -8.24 4.11 -27.90
CA ALA A 397 -8.46 5.02 -29.01
C ALA A 397 -8.37 4.33 -30.37
N ALA A 398 -7.36 3.48 -30.59
CA ALA A 398 -7.19 2.71 -31.82
C ALA A 398 -8.34 1.73 -32.08
N GLN A 399 -8.95 1.19 -31.02
CA GLN A 399 -10.11 0.29 -31.09
C GLN A 399 -11.46 1.03 -31.15
N GLY A 400 -11.46 2.37 -31.21
CA GLY A 400 -12.68 3.16 -31.29
C GLY A 400 -13.44 3.31 -29.96
N LEU A 401 -12.86 2.90 -28.83
CA LEU A 401 -13.46 2.91 -27.49
C LEU A 401 -13.20 4.25 -26.76
N LEU A 402 -13.29 5.37 -27.48
CA LEU A 402 -12.99 6.70 -26.97
C LEU A 402 -13.85 7.13 -25.77
N ASP A 403 -15.11 6.67 -25.69
CA ASP A 403 -16.05 7.04 -24.64
C ASP A 403 -15.63 6.52 -23.24
N LEU A 404 -14.71 5.58 -23.16
CA LEU A 404 -14.16 5.06 -21.90
C LEU A 404 -13.06 5.95 -21.34
N ILE A 405 -12.31 6.64 -22.20
CA ILE A 405 -11.14 7.44 -21.81
C ILE A 405 -11.52 8.58 -20.86
N PRO A 406 -12.59 9.37 -21.06
CA PRO A 406 -12.99 10.42 -20.13
C PRO A 406 -13.28 9.94 -18.71
N ARG A 407 -13.63 8.64 -18.54
CA ARG A 407 -13.87 8.03 -17.23
C ARG A 407 -12.56 7.65 -16.52
N LEU A 408 -11.51 7.35 -17.28
CA LEU A 408 -10.20 6.96 -16.77
C LEU A 408 -9.30 8.17 -16.46
N LEU A 409 -9.39 9.24 -17.26
CA LEU A 409 -8.55 10.42 -17.10
C LEU A 409 -8.56 11.05 -15.69
N PRO A 410 -9.70 11.15 -14.97
CA PRO A 410 -9.72 11.67 -13.61
C PRO A 410 -8.86 10.86 -12.62
N GLU A 411 -8.67 9.56 -12.85
CA GLU A 411 -7.83 8.70 -12.02
C GLU A 411 -6.33 8.94 -12.26
N ALA A 412 -5.95 9.47 -13.42
CA ALA A 412 -4.55 9.79 -13.72
C ALA A 412 -4.07 11.04 -12.96
N PRO A 413 -2.76 11.12 -12.64
CA PRO A 413 -2.15 12.35 -12.13
C PRO A 413 -2.46 13.55 -13.02
N ALA A 414 -2.77 14.70 -12.41
CA ALA A 414 -3.21 15.90 -13.15
C ALA A 414 -2.22 16.33 -14.25
N ALA A 415 -0.91 16.20 -13.96
CA ALA A 415 0.16 16.53 -14.92
C ALA A 415 0.16 15.64 -16.18
N GLU A 416 -0.35 14.41 -16.10
CA GLU A 416 -0.34 13.46 -17.22
C GLU A 416 -1.59 13.57 -18.11
N ARG A 417 -2.70 14.09 -17.61
CA ARG A 417 -4.02 14.07 -18.29
C ARG A 417 -3.99 14.70 -19.68
N ALA A 418 -3.27 15.80 -19.83
CA ALA A 418 -3.11 16.47 -21.13
C ALA A 418 -2.32 15.59 -22.13
N GLY A 419 -1.23 14.96 -21.65
CA GLY A 419 -0.44 14.03 -22.45
C GLY A 419 -1.23 12.79 -22.89
N LEU A 420 -2.05 12.22 -21.99
CA LEU A 420 -2.91 11.07 -22.27
C LEU A 420 -4.00 11.42 -23.29
N ARG A 421 -4.64 12.59 -23.17
CA ARG A 421 -5.58 13.07 -24.21
C ARG A 421 -4.91 13.23 -25.55
N LYS A 422 -3.74 13.84 -25.58
CA LYS A 422 -2.97 14.01 -26.83
C LYS A 422 -2.64 12.66 -27.46
N ALA A 423 -2.24 11.66 -26.66
CA ALA A 423 -1.95 10.32 -27.13
C ALA A 423 -3.20 9.63 -27.74
N ALA A 424 -4.36 9.75 -27.07
CA ALA A 424 -5.62 9.26 -27.61
C ALA A 424 -6.00 9.91 -28.94
N LEU A 425 -5.96 11.24 -28.99
CA LEU A 425 -6.33 12.02 -30.18
C LEU A 425 -5.41 11.75 -31.37
N ALA A 426 -4.15 11.38 -31.14
CA ALA A 426 -3.23 11.00 -32.20
C ALA A 426 -3.59 9.68 -32.92
N LYS A 427 -4.44 8.85 -32.32
CA LYS A 427 -4.88 7.56 -32.90
C LYS A 427 -6.26 7.60 -33.58
N VAL A 428 -6.88 8.77 -33.64
CA VAL A 428 -8.28 8.94 -34.07
C VAL A 428 -8.36 9.92 -35.22
N GLN A 429 -9.30 9.68 -36.11
CA GLN A 429 -9.72 10.65 -37.12
C GLN A 429 -10.91 11.46 -36.54
N PRO A 430 -10.73 12.74 -36.20
CA PRO A 430 -11.76 13.54 -35.54
C PRO A 430 -13.07 13.63 -36.31
N GLU A 431 -13.00 13.56 -37.63
CA GLU A 431 -14.18 13.61 -38.50
C GLU A 431 -15.03 12.34 -38.40
N ALA A 432 -14.40 11.18 -38.26
CA ALA A 432 -15.10 9.91 -38.19
C ALA A 432 -15.75 9.64 -36.81
N GLN A 433 -15.17 10.19 -35.75
CA GLN A 433 -15.60 9.97 -34.35
C GLN A 433 -15.87 11.29 -33.61
N ALA A 434 -16.45 12.25 -34.31
CA ALA A 434 -16.54 13.63 -33.86
C ALA A 434 -17.14 13.81 -32.46
N GLN A 435 -18.26 13.13 -32.16
CA GLN A 435 -18.90 13.24 -30.84
C GLN A 435 -18.02 12.71 -29.71
N ALA A 436 -17.34 11.58 -29.91
CA ALA A 436 -16.46 10.98 -28.91
C ALA A 436 -15.21 11.86 -28.68
N VAL A 437 -14.65 12.42 -29.75
CA VAL A 437 -13.55 13.41 -29.67
C VAL A 437 -13.96 14.63 -28.84
N LEU A 438 -15.17 15.17 -29.05
CA LEU A 438 -15.64 16.33 -28.30
C LEU A 438 -15.84 16.02 -26.80
N ARG A 439 -16.22 14.79 -26.42
CA ARG A 439 -16.30 14.38 -25.01
C ARG A 439 -14.92 14.22 -24.38
N LEU A 440 -13.92 13.86 -25.15
CA LEU A 440 -12.55 13.67 -24.68
C LEU A 440 -11.84 15.02 -24.43
N LEU A 441 -12.17 16.03 -25.23
CA LEU A 441 -11.58 17.37 -25.12
C LEU A 441 -12.09 18.11 -23.88
N PRO A 442 -11.26 18.93 -23.22
CA PRO A 442 -11.67 19.69 -22.05
C PRO A 442 -12.80 20.69 -22.45
N PRO A 443 -13.79 20.95 -21.56
CA PRO A 443 -14.89 21.86 -21.88
C PRO A 443 -14.45 23.31 -22.08
N LYS A 444 -13.32 23.69 -21.48
CA LYS A 444 -12.68 25.02 -21.59
C LYS A 444 -11.16 24.87 -21.54
N GLY A 445 -10.44 25.80 -22.18
CA GLY A 445 -8.98 25.87 -22.06
C GLY A 445 -8.24 24.88 -22.96
N ASP A 446 -8.75 24.65 -24.18
CA ASP A 446 -8.05 23.84 -25.19
C ASP A 446 -6.64 24.38 -25.45
N THR A 447 -5.67 23.49 -25.57
CA THR A 447 -4.39 23.82 -26.21
C THR A 447 -4.62 24.11 -27.70
N PRO A 448 -3.71 24.81 -28.38
CA PRO A 448 -3.85 25.10 -29.82
C PRO A 448 -4.03 23.83 -30.70
N ASP A 449 -3.41 22.72 -30.31
CA ASP A 449 -3.56 21.43 -30.99
C ASP A 449 -4.93 20.79 -30.69
N GLU A 450 -5.39 20.83 -29.42
CA GLU A 450 -6.73 20.35 -29.02
C GLU A 450 -7.83 21.19 -29.68
N ALA A 451 -7.63 22.51 -29.79
CA ALA A 451 -8.55 23.38 -30.49
C ALA A 451 -8.69 23.03 -31.99
N LEU A 452 -7.59 22.59 -32.62
CA LEU A 452 -7.64 22.11 -34.00
C LEU A 452 -8.46 20.80 -34.11
N GLN A 453 -8.25 19.84 -33.17
CA GLN A 453 -9.03 18.60 -33.14
C GLN A 453 -10.52 18.88 -32.88
N ARG A 454 -10.82 19.83 -31.98
CA ARG A 454 -12.20 20.31 -31.76
C ARG A 454 -12.79 20.90 -33.04
N ALA A 455 -12.04 21.74 -33.73
CA ALA A 455 -12.52 22.34 -34.98
C ALA A 455 -12.84 21.27 -36.05
N ARG A 456 -12.01 20.25 -36.19
CA ARG A 456 -12.25 19.15 -37.11
C ARG A 456 -13.53 18.38 -36.75
N ALA A 457 -13.73 18.07 -35.47
CA ALA A 457 -14.90 17.37 -34.99
C ALA A 457 -16.18 18.21 -35.11
N GLU A 458 -16.16 19.49 -34.70
CA GLU A 458 -17.29 20.41 -34.83
C GLU A 458 -17.66 20.66 -36.29
N GLY A 459 -16.65 20.74 -37.17
CA GLY A 459 -16.85 20.85 -38.60
C GLY A 459 -17.52 19.60 -39.20
N ALA A 460 -17.18 18.40 -38.72
CA ALA A 460 -17.83 17.16 -39.16
C ALA A 460 -19.30 17.07 -38.76
N LEU A 461 -19.65 17.66 -37.59
CA LEU A 461 -21.01 17.71 -37.08
C LEU A 461 -21.79 18.96 -37.56
N GLU A 462 -21.18 19.80 -38.40
CA GLU A 462 -21.74 21.05 -38.90
C GLU A 462 -22.13 22.04 -37.80
N HIS A 463 -21.45 22.00 -36.66
CA HIS A 463 -21.64 22.92 -35.55
C HIS A 463 -20.87 24.22 -35.81
N TRP A 464 -21.40 25.12 -36.63
CA TRP A 464 -20.67 26.28 -37.20
C TRP A 464 -20.19 27.29 -36.17
N ALA A 465 -21.00 27.59 -35.12
CA ALA A 465 -20.60 28.53 -34.09
C ALA A 465 -19.47 27.99 -33.19
N PRO A 466 -19.54 26.76 -32.64
CA PRO A 466 -18.43 26.11 -31.95
C PRO A 466 -17.18 25.96 -32.84
N LEU A 467 -17.33 25.59 -34.11
CA LEU A 467 -16.25 25.48 -35.08
C LEU A 467 -15.49 26.81 -35.20
N ARG A 468 -16.20 27.95 -35.35
CA ARG A 468 -15.58 29.29 -35.44
C ARG A 468 -14.74 29.61 -34.21
N VAL A 469 -15.26 29.31 -33.01
CA VAL A 469 -14.53 29.54 -31.74
C VAL A 469 -13.28 28.66 -31.67
N ALA A 470 -13.38 27.39 -32.03
CA ALA A 470 -12.28 26.44 -32.00
C ALA A 470 -11.16 26.86 -33.00
N LEU A 471 -11.53 27.22 -34.22
CA LEU A 471 -10.59 27.73 -35.24
C LEU A 471 -9.86 29.00 -34.79
N GLY A 472 -10.52 29.88 -34.01
CA GLY A 472 -9.91 31.08 -33.45
C GLY A 472 -8.75 30.76 -32.49
N ARG A 473 -8.78 29.62 -31.81
CA ARG A 473 -7.78 29.15 -30.85
C ARG A 473 -6.79 28.15 -31.41
N ALA A 474 -7.11 27.53 -32.56
CA ALA A 474 -6.31 26.49 -33.18
C ALA A 474 -4.96 27.01 -33.67
N LYS A 475 -3.97 26.11 -33.67
CA LYS A 475 -2.63 26.37 -34.18
C LYS A 475 -2.68 26.83 -35.66
N PRO A 476 -1.96 27.90 -36.02
CA PRO A 476 -1.84 28.30 -37.43
C PRO A 476 -1.22 27.19 -38.29
N GLY A 477 -1.83 26.94 -39.45
CA GLY A 477 -1.35 25.90 -40.38
C GLY A 477 -2.38 25.55 -41.43
N PRO A 478 -2.02 24.67 -42.40
CA PRO A 478 -2.90 24.26 -43.48
C PRO A 478 -4.21 23.65 -43.02
N GLU A 479 -4.17 22.79 -41.97
CA GLU A 479 -5.35 22.16 -41.41
C GLU A 479 -6.36 23.16 -40.82
N ARG A 480 -5.87 24.19 -40.14
CA ARG A 480 -6.72 25.29 -39.65
C ARG A 480 -7.38 26.02 -40.82
N ILE A 481 -6.64 26.27 -41.90
CA ILE A 481 -7.17 26.92 -43.09
C ILE A 481 -8.23 26.05 -43.75
N ALA A 482 -8.01 24.76 -43.88
CA ALA A 482 -9.04 23.83 -44.39
C ALA A 482 -10.35 23.93 -43.57
N GLY A 483 -10.25 24.00 -42.22
CA GLY A 483 -11.39 24.25 -41.36
C GLY A 483 -12.08 25.58 -41.59
N VAL A 484 -11.28 26.65 -41.78
CA VAL A 484 -11.79 28.00 -42.10
C VAL A 484 -12.51 28.01 -43.45
N LEU A 485 -11.92 27.40 -44.49
CA LEU A 485 -12.58 27.27 -45.80
C LEU A 485 -13.92 26.53 -45.68
N ARG A 486 -13.97 25.42 -44.94
CA ARG A 486 -15.22 24.70 -44.67
C ARG A 486 -16.25 25.59 -43.97
N LEU A 487 -15.84 26.34 -42.94
CA LEU A 487 -16.71 27.29 -42.23
C LEU A 487 -17.27 28.36 -43.19
N LEU A 488 -16.45 28.89 -44.07
CA LEU A 488 -16.83 29.98 -44.99
C LEU A 488 -17.64 29.48 -46.21
N GLN A 489 -17.49 28.20 -46.58
CA GLN A 489 -18.25 27.54 -47.65
C GLN A 489 -19.55 26.91 -47.20
N ARG A 490 -19.90 27.01 -45.90
CA ARG A 490 -21.16 26.45 -45.34
C ARG A 490 -22.39 26.97 -46.06
N PRO A 491 -23.48 26.20 -46.14
CA PRO A 491 -24.74 26.70 -46.63
C PRO A 491 -25.20 27.98 -45.88
N VAL A 492 -25.78 28.94 -46.59
CA VAL A 492 -26.29 30.17 -45.97
C VAL A 492 -27.63 29.83 -45.33
N LEU A 493 -27.59 29.57 -44.03
CA LEU A 493 -28.80 29.53 -43.22
C LEU A 493 -29.06 30.96 -42.75
N ALA A 494 -30.17 31.59 -43.24
CA ALA A 494 -30.52 32.96 -42.87
C ALA A 494 -30.32 33.26 -41.38
N PRO A 495 -29.86 34.44 -40.94
CA PRO A 495 -29.95 35.71 -41.64
C PRO A 495 -28.58 36.28 -42.10
N GLU A 496 -27.56 35.45 -42.37
CA GLU A 496 -26.25 35.97 -42.73
C GLU A 496 -26.23 36.52 -44.14
N THR A 497 -25.77 37.78 -44.31
CA THR A 497 -25.64 38.40 -45.63
C THR A 497 -24.34 38.00 -46.31
N ALA A 498 -24.30 38.08 -47.64
CA ALA A 498 -23.05 37.88 -48.42
C ALA A 498 -21.94 38.85 -47.97
N ALA A 499 -22.30 40.07 -47.56
CA ALA A 499 -21.35 41.05 -47.04
C ALA A 499 -20.74 40.64 -45.70
N GLN A 500 -21.55 40.07 -44.79
CA GLN A 500 -21.02 39.55 -43.49
C GLN A 500 -20.07 38.41 -43.70
N ARG A 501 -20.35 37.48 -44.63
CA ARG A 501 -19.45 36.39 -45.00
C ARG A 501 -18.15 36.88 -45.58
N LEU A 502 -18.20 37.89 -46.46
CA LEU A 502 -16.99 38.50 -46.99
C LEU A 502 -16.17 39.14 -45.87
N GLN A 503 -16.79 39.91 -44.98
CA GLN A 503 -16.12 40.53 -43.84
C GLN A 503 -15.46 39.49 -42.93
N GLU A 504 -16.12 38.35 -42.67
CA GLU A 504 -15.55 37.23 -41.90
C GLU A 504 -14.32 36.66 -42.63
N ALA A 505 -14.42 36.39 -43.92
CA ALA A 505 -13.34 35.84 -44.74
C ALA A 505 -12.13 36.78 -44.80
N GLU A 506 -12.34 38.08 -44.96
CA GLU A 506 -11.29 39.10 -44.91
C GLU A 506 -10.60 39.16 -43.54
N GLY A 507 -11.39 39.01 -42.44
CA GLY A 507 -10.84 38.94 -41.10
C GLY A 507 -9.92 37.73 -40.90
N TRP A 508 -10.27 36.58 -41.48
CA TRP A 508 -9.40 35.40 -41.48
C TRP A 508 -8.14 35.59 -42.33
N LEU A 509 -8.25 36.16 -43.53
CA LEU A 509 -7.13 36.45 -44.43
C LEU A 509 -6.13 37.42 -43.78
N LYS A 510 -6.60 38.47 -43.11
CA LYS A 510 -5.77 39.44 -42.41
C LYS A 510 -4.95 38.82 -41.28
N ARG A 511 -5.48 37.78 -40.63
CA ARG A 511 -4.81 37.07 -39.54
C ARG A 511 -4.01 35.84 -39.99
N ALA A 512 -4.05 35.50 -41.26
CA ALA A 512 -3.33 34.38 -41.81
C ALA A 512 -1.81 34.66 -41.87
N SER A 513 -1.02 33.59 -41.74
CA SER A 513 0.42 33.64 -41.94
C SER A 513 0.75 34.08 -43.36
N GLU A 514 1.88 34.73 -43.58
CA GLU A 514 2.37 35.09 -44.90
C GLU A 514 2.84 33.91 -45.76
N LYS A 515 2.90 32.68 -45.18
CA LYS A 515 3.25 31.48 -45.93
C LYS A 515 2.22 31.21 -47.04
N PRO A 516 2.65 30.95 -48.29
CA PRO A 516 1.73 30.78 -49.40
C PRO A 516 0.73 29.65 -49.22
N ASP A 517 1.15 28.49 -48.69
CA ASP A 517 0.32 27.34 -48.42
C ASP A 517 -0.83 27.62 -47.42
N VAL A 518 -0.70 28.63 -46.58
CA VAL A 518 -1.68 29.07 -45.58
C VAL A 518 -2.52 30.22 -46.09
N ARG A 519 -1.90 31.23 -46.72
CA ARG A 519 -2.54 32.48 -47.11
C ARG A 519 -3.31 32.38 -48.44
N GLU A 520 -2.75 31.66 -49.41
CA GLU A 520 -3.25 31.63 -50.77
C GLU A 520 -4.67 31.02 -50.90
N PRO A 521 -5.02 29.89 -50.26
CA PRO A 521 -6.37 29.35 -50.33
C PRO A 521 -7.43 30.35 -49.81
N LEU A 522 -7.12 31.10 -48.73
CA LEU A 522 -7.98 32.14 -48.20
C LEU A 522 -8.09 33.34 -49.13
N ALA A 523 -6.99 33.75 -49.72
CA ALA A 523 -6.97 34.85 -50.66
C ALA A 523 -7.83 34.56 -51.90
N ILE A 524 -7.78 33.33 -52.42
CA ILE A 524 -8.62 32.89 -53.52
C ILE A 524 -10.10 32.91 -53.12
N LEU A 525 -10.46 32.40 -51.94
CA LEU A 525 -11.84 32.43 -51.47
C LEU A 525 -12.36 33.86 -51.26
N VAL A 526 -11.56 34.76 -50.66
CA VAL A 526 -11.92 36.18 -50.50
C VAL A 526 -12.10 36.84 -51.86
N ALA A 527 -11.21 36.53 -52.83
CA ALA A 527 -11.33 37.03 -54.19
C ALA A 527 -12.64 36.56 -54.86
N ASP A 528 -13.00 35.29 -54.74
CA ASP A 528 -14.26 34.72 -55.25
C ASP A 528 -15.49 35.44 -54.65
N LEU A 529 -15.50 35.66 -53.32
CA LEU A 529 -16.57 36.37 -52.65
C LEU A 529 -16.66 37.86 -53.08
N ARG A 530 -15.55 38.58 -53.23
CA ARG A 530 -15.51 39.93 -53.75
C ARG A 530 -16.05 40.00 -55.18
N PHE A 531 -15.62 39.06 -56.02
CA PHE A 531 -16.09 38.98 -57.40
C PHE A 531 -17.60 38.75 -57.47
N GLN A 532 -18.16 37.89 -56.64
CA GLN A 532 -19.60 37.64 -56.54
C GLN A 532 -20.36 38.89 -56.12
N GLN A 533 -19.76 39.79 -55.29
CA GLN A 533 -20.35 41.05 -54.86
C GLN A 533 -20.12 42.20 -55.84
N GLY A 534 -19.47 41.94 -56.99
CA GLY A 534 -19.25 42.93 -58.02
C GLY A 534 -17.92 43.66 -57.95
N ASP A 535 -17.12 43.47 -56.87
CA ASP A 535 -15.77 44.04 -56.73
C ASP A 535 -14.73 43.27 -57.56
N ALA A 536 -14.78 43.42 -58.87
CA ALA A 536 -13.85 42.75 -59.78
C ALA A 536 -12.40 43.25 -59.62
N ARG A 537 -12.18 44.53 -59.22
CA ARG A 537 -10.83 45.08 -58.98
C ARG A 537 -10.20 44.53 -57.74
N GLY A 538 -10.94 44.51 -56.62
CA GLY A 538 -10.47 43.95 -55.37
C GLY A 538 -10.25 42.43 -55.46
N ALA A 539 -11.09 41.72 -56.22
CA ALA A 539 -10.92 40.30 -56.50
C ALA A 539 -9.61 40.03 -57.29
N LEU A 540 -9.38 40.78 -58.38
CA LEU A 540 -8.19 40.60 -59.21
C LEU A 540 -6.88 40.84 -58.44
N ALA A 541 -6.89 41.76 -57.50
CA ALA A 541 -5.73 42.08 -56.66
C ALA A 541 -5.35 40.93 -55.70
N LEU A 542 -6.32 40.05 -55.34
CA LEU A 542 -6.11 38.96 -54.40
C LEU A 542 -5.81 37.63 -55.08
N TYR A 543 -6.27 37.42 -56.33
CA TYR A 543 -5.97 36.18 -57.06
C TYR A 543 -4.47 36.06 -57.34
N PRO A 544 -3.79 34.97 -56.89
CA PRO A 544 -2.38 34.77 -57.19
C PRO A 544 -2.12 34.64 -58.70
N ALA A 545 -0.96 35.13 -59.15
CA ALA A 545 -0.60 35.03 -60.56
C ALA A 545 -0.39 33.53 -60.96
N LYS A 546 0.23 32.75 -60.07
CA LYS A 546 0.44 31.30 -60.22
C LYS A 546 0.14 30.65 -58.86
N PRO A 547 -1.02 29.96 -58.73
CA PRO A 547 -1.33 29.25 -57.52
C PRO A 547 -0.31 28.16 -57.19
N VAL A 548 0.00 28.01 -55.87
CA VAL A 548 0.87 26.96 -55.38
C VAL A 548 0.20 25.60 -55.59
N ALA A 549 -1.09 25.48 -55.27
CA ALA A 549 -1.87 24.26 -55.47
C ALA A 549 -2.20 24.05 -56.97
N PRO A 550 -1.71 22.97 -57.60
CA PRO A 550 -1.92 22.74 -59.05
C PRO A 550 -3.38 22.67 -59.44
N ASP A 551 -4.24 22.08 -58.59
CA ASP A 551 -5.67 21.91 -58.81
C ASP A 551 -6.47 23.20 -58.82
N GLN A 552 -5.92 24.29 -58.32
CA GLN A 552 -6.53 25.60 -58.30
C GLN A 552 -6.14 26.49 -59.50
N ARG A 553 -5.13 26.09 -60.26
CA ARG A 553 -4.58 26.93 -61.36
C ARG A 553 -5.63 27.25 -62.39
N GLY A 554 -6.39 26.24 -62.88
CA GLY A 554 -7.44 26.45 -63.86
C GLY A 554 -8.56 27.34 -63.37
N TRP A 555 -9.00 27.15 -62.09
CA TRP A 555 -10.01 28.02 -61.49
C TRP A 555 -9.52 29.48 -61.37
N VAL A 556 -8.36 29.69 -60.83
CA VAL A 556 -7.81 31.02 -60.63
C VAL A 556 -7.59 31.75 -61.95
N ALA A 557 -7.06 31.04 -62.97
CA ALA A 557 -6.90 31.63 -64.30
C ALA A 557 -8.24 32.05 -64.92
N LEU A 558 -9.26 31.22 -64.79
CA LEU A 558 -10.63 31.53 -65.23
C LEU A 558 -11.23 32.74 -64.53
N MET A 559 -11.13 32.77 -63.19
CA MET A 559 -11.72 33.86 -62.38
C MET A 559 -10.99 35.18 -62.61
N ARG A 560 -9.66 35.14 -62.75
CA ARG A 560 -8.88 36.36 -63.16
C ARG A 560 -9.31 36.85 -64.54
N ALA A 561 -9.50 35.95 -65.49
CA ALA A 561 -9.98 36.34 -66.81
C ALA A 561 -11.39 36.97 -66.74
N GLN A 562 -12.32 36.41 -65.98
CA GLN A 562 -13.65 36.99 -65.75
C GLN A 562 -13.58 38.37 -65.10
N ALA A 563 -12.72 38.57 -64.10
CA ALA A 563 -12.51 39.83 -63.46
C ALA A 563 -11.97 40.88 -64.41
N LEU A 564 -11.00 40.52 -65.26
CA LEU A 564 -10.48 41.40 -66.31
C LEU A 564 -11.54 41.79 -67.34
N VAL A 565 -12.40 40.87 -67.72
CA VAL A 565 -13.51 41.17 -68.62
C VAL A 565 -14.47 42.20 -68.02
N ARG A 566 -14.83 42.06 -66.74
CA ARG A 566 -15.66 43.04 -66.02
C ARG A 566 -15.01 44.40 -65.92
N LEU A 567 -13.67 44.46 -65.93
CA LEU A 567 -12.88 45.72 -65.88
C LEU A 567 -12.61 46.27 -67.25
N GLY A 568 -13.12 45.68 -68.35
CA GLY A 568 -12.93 46.11 -69.74
C GLY A 568 -11.56 45.72 -70.36
N GLN A 569 -10.73 44.94 -69.65
CA GLN A 569 -9.37 44.56 -70.08
C GLN A 569 -9.39 43.20 -70.85
N ARG A 570 -10.10 43.17 -71.98
CA ARG A 570 -10.37 42.00 -72.80
C ARG A 570 -9.13 41.27 -73.33
N ASP A 571 -8.09 42.03 -73.74
CA ASP A 571 -6.88 41.43 -74.34
C ASP A 571 -6.03 40.70 -73.31
N GLN A 572 -5.94 41.19 -72.08
CA GLN A 572 -5.29 40.47 -70.95
C GLN A 572 -6.08 39.22 -70.56
N ALA A 573 -7.41 39.26 -70.62
CA ALA A 573 -8.27 38.12 -70.35
C ALA A 573 -8.06 37.01 -71.38
N LYS A 574 -7.87 37.31 -72.67
CA LYS A 574 -7.58 36.31 -73.72
C LYS A 574 -6.31 35.53 -73.43
N GLY A 575 -5.25 36.16 -72.92
CA GLY A 575 -3.99 35.49 -72.55
C GLY A 575 -4.21 34.43 -71.45
N LEU A 576 -4.94 34.79 -70.36
CA LEU A 576 -5.21 33.90 -69.24
C LEU A 576 -6.13 32.71 -69.63
N ILE A 577 -7.08 32.91 -70.55
CA ILE A 577 -7.94 31.82 -71.06
C ILE A 577 -7.11 30.81 -71.83
N LYS A 578 -6.10 31.25 -72.57
CA LYS A 578 -5.19 30.35 -73.29
C LYS A 578 -4.36 29.51 -72.32
N GLU A 579 -3.88 30.08 -71.24
CA GLU A 579 -3.21 29.33 -70.18
C GLU A 579 -4.17 28.32 -69.47
N ALA A 580 -5.42 28.72 -69.27
CA ALA A 580 -6.43 27.83 -68.65
C ALA A 580 -6.85 26.66 -69.54
N ARG A 581 -6.50 26.64 -70.85
CA ARG A 581 -6.86 25.55 -71.78
C ARG A 581 -6.11 24.24 -71.51
N GLU A 582 -4.95 24.31 -70.90
CA GLU A 582 -4.12 23.13 -70.60
C GLU A 582 -4.68 22.28 -69.45
N GLU A 583 -5.62 22.78 -68.68
CA GLU A 583 -6.22 22.07 -67.54
C GLU A 583 -7.65 21.64 -67.83
N GLN A 584 -8.02 20.38 -67.47
CA GLN A 584 -9.34 19.80 -67.76
C GLN A 584 -10.50 20.35 -66.94
N GLY A 585 -10.22 21.12 -65.84
CA GLY A 585 -11.23 21.72 -64.98
C GLY A 585 -12.02 22.89 -65.63
N PHE A 586 -13.31 22.99 -65.32
CA PHE A 586 -14.20 24.12 -65.67
C PHE A 586 -14.35 24.38 -67.18
N LYS A 587 -14.23 23.34 -68.00
CA LYS A 587 -14.23 23.42 -69.49
C LYS A 587 -15.41 24.23 -70.03
N GLY A 588 -16.64 23.96 -69.54
CA GLY A 588 -17.84 24.65 -70.03
C GLY A 588 -17.83 26.17 -69.81
N GLN A 589 -17.40 26.59 -68.57
CA GLN A 589 -17.34 28.02 -68.25
C GLN A 589 -16.19 28.72 -69.02
N ARG A 590 -15.08 28.05 -69.13
CA ARG A 590 -13.92 28.55 -69.89
C ARG A 590 -14.27 28.72 -71.40
N ASP A 591 -14.90 27.73 -72.03
CA ASP A 591 -15.29 27.76 -73.42
C ASP A 591 -16.38 28.81 -73.70
N ALA A 592 -17.30 29.02 -72.75
CA ALA A 592 -18.27 30.10 -72.83
C ALA A 592 -17.60 31.49 -72.78
N LEU A 593 -16.61 31.68 -71.87
CA LEU A 593 -15.86 32.94 -71.76
C LEU A 593 -14.97 33.14 -73.01
N ALA A 594 -14.30 32.11 -73.49
CA ALA A 594 -13.50 32.16 -74.71
C ALA A 594 -14.33 32.56 -75.93
N ARG A 595 -15.53 32.03 -76.11
CA ARG A 595 -16.48 32.44 -77.12
C ARG A 595 -16.88 33.92 -77.02
N SER A 596 -17.18 34.38 -75.82
CA SER A 596 -17.55 35.77 -75.58
C SER A 596 -16.46 36.79 -75.87
N LEU A 597 -15.22 36.34 -75.89
CA LEU A 597 -14.01 37.13 -76.14
C LEU A 597 -13.49 36.99 -77.57
N GLY A 598 -14.07 36.11 -78.38
CA GLY A 598 -13.52 35.81 -79.70
C GLY A 598 -12.11 35.18 -79.66
N ALA A 599 -11.80 34.44 -78.59
CA ALA A 599 -10.50 33.82 -78.32
C ALA A 599 -10.57 32.30 -78.59
N TYR A 600 -10.78 31.91 -79.85
CA TYR A 600 -10.74 30.50 -80.33
C TYR A 600 -9.40 30.19 -80.99
#